data_cdfd5ed7f8e5c27fdebc3d0c890ca2ce
#
_entry.id   cdfd5ed7f8e5c27fdebc3d0c890ca2ce
#
_cell.length_a   1.000
_cell.length_b   1.000
_cell.length_c   1.000
_cell.angle_alpha   90.00
_cell.angle_beta   90.00
_cell.angle_gamma   90.00
#
_symmetry.space_group_name_H-M   'P 1'
#
loop_
_entity.id
_entity.type
_entity.pdbx_description
1 polymer ?
#
loop_
_entity_poly.entity_id
_entity_poly.type
_entity_poly.pdbx_seq_one_letter_code
_entity_poly.pdbx_strand_id
1 'polypeptide(L)'
;VSQAKGIKNNYTNKFGAFHYLSYNIIKELNIGLFENIIWRGSDTNQVRTFEVNYLNPIIFFRPQEFAVGSPDNSFIGLNLNATLFKKIKIYAQLGLDEFYLKEIKANRGWWGNKQAWQIGTKYINALGIKGLKIQVEYNEVKPYTYTHSVVSQNYAHYGMPLAHPLGANFKEFIGIVNYRKNKWELKWQGQYVILGKDSSANSNVGQNIFLSYVTRNSEYGNFTTQGLKSIVIQNQFQISYLMVPKLNMRFELGLIHRSEKNSSGYTLESPFLFAAFKTSFWNSYRDF
;
A
#
# COMPACT_ATOMS: atom_id res chain seq x y z
N VAL A 1 -13.12 -17.72 4.67
CA VAL A 1 -13.11 -18.95 3.87
C VAL A 1 -13.62 -20.06 4.78
N SER A 2 -14.90 -20.44 4.61
CA SER A 2 -15.49 -21.56 5.33
C SER A 2 -14.87 -22.86 4.84
N GLN A 3 -14.22 -23.61 5.69
CA GLN A 3 -13.82 -25.00 5.41
C GLN A 3 -15.07 -25.85 5.27
N ALA A 4 -15.30 -26.41 4.10
CA ALA A 4 -16.22 -27.53 3.96
C ALA A 4 -15.62 -28.74 4.72
N LYS A 5 -16.34 -29.26 5.71
CA LYS A 5 -15.96 -30.48 6.44
C LYS A 5 -15.71 -31.62 5.43
N GLY A 6 -14.49 -32.10 5.36
CA GLY A 6 -14.13 -33.30 4.58
C GLY A 6 -13.07 -33.13 3.47
N ILE A 7 -12.62 -31.91 3.17
CA ILE A 7 -11.55 -31.70 2.18
C ILE A 7 -10.24 -31.43 2.92
N LYS A 8 -9.42 -32.46 3.05
CA LYS A 8 -8.03 -32.32 3.47
C LYS A 8 -7.28 -31.54 2.38
N ASN A 9 -6.66 -30.40 2.76
CA ASN A 9 -5.73 -29.59 1.96
C ASN A 9 -6.34 -28.65 0.90
N ASN A 10 -7.14 -27.67 1.32
CA ASN A 10 -7.52 -26.55 0.46
C ASN A 10 -6.60 -25.31 0.59
N TYR A 11 -5.44 -25.43 1.20
CA TYR A 11 -4.44 -24.36 1.25
C TYR A 11 -3.44 -24.56 0.11
N THR A 12 -3.47 -23.66 -0.87
CA THR A 12 -2.42 -23.57 -1.87
C THR A 12 -1.27 -22.76 -1.29
N ASN A 13 -0.07 -23.33 -1.29
CA ASN A 13 1.13 -22.60 -0.90
C ASN A 13 1.38 -21.47 -1.90
N LYS A 14 1.70 -20.31 -1.38
CA LYS A 14 2.16 -19.13 -2.12
C LYS A 14 3.58 -18.83 -1.65
N PHE A 15 4.46 -18.63 -2.60
CA PHE A 15 5.85 -18.27 -2.36
C PHE A 15 6.10 -16.84 -2.84
N GLY A 16 7.12 -16.20 -2.30
CA GLY A 16 7.55 -14.88 -2.73
C GLY A 16 9.03 -14.67 -2.49
N ALA A 17 9.69 -14.05 -3.44
CA ALA A 17 11.06 -13.53 -3.31
C ALA A 17 11.02 -12.02 -3.39
N PHE A 18 11.74 -11.35 -2.49
CA PHE A 18 11.76 -9.90 -2.35
C PHE A 18 13.20 -9.42 -2.31
N HIS A 19 13.56 -8.54 -3.23
CA HIS A 19 14.88 -7.92 -3.28
C HIS A 19 14.75 -6.40 -3.12
N TYR A 20 15.64 -5.83 -2.35
CA TYR A 20 15.70 -4.38 -2.15
C TYR A 20 17.15 -3.91 -2.13
N LEU A 21 17.49 -3.02 -3.06
CA LEU A 21 18.77 -2.36 -3.14
C LEU A 21 18.61 -0.89 -2.77
N SER A 22 19.29 -0.45 -1.72
CA SER A 22 19.27 0.95 -1.28
C SER A 22 20.66 1.55 -1.38
N TYR A 23 20.74 2.74 -2.00
CA TYR A 23 22.00 3.45 -2.20
C TYR A 23 21.87 4.93 -1.87
N ASN A 24 22.78 5.44 -1.05
CA ASN A 24 22.89 6.86 -0.77
C ASN A 24 23.79 7.51 -1.83
N ILE A 25 23.20 8.26 -2.76
CA ILE A 25 23.95 9.01 -3.77
C ILE A 25 24.78 10.09 -3.09
N ILE A 26 24.15 10.79 -2.18
CA ILE A 26 24.75 11.74 -1.25
C ILE A 26 24.08 11.57 0.11
N LYS A 27 24.58 12.24 1.14
CA LYS A 27 24.06 12.16 2.51
C LYS A 27 22.56 12.51 2.62
N GLU A 28 22.11 13.41 1.78
CA GLU A 28 20.74 13.93 1.77
C GLU A 28 19.81 13.21 0.78
N LEU A 29 20.35 12.35 -0.12
CA LEU A 29 19.57 11.70 -1.18
C LEU A 29 19.85 10.19 -1.18
N ASN A 30 18.79 9.42 -0.94
CA ASN A 30 18.75 7.97 -1.04
C ASN A 30 17.82 7.53 -2.16
N ILE A 31 18.26 6.56 -2.93
CA ILE A 31 17.46 5.86 -3.94
C ILE A 31 17.41 4.39 -3.59
N GLY A 32 16.23 3.80 -3.69
CA GLY A 32 16.00 2.37 -3.50
C GLY A 32 15.37 1.76 -4.73
N LEU A 33 15.80 0.58 -5.09
CA LEU A 33 15.18 -0.26 -6.11
C LEU A 33 14.60 -1.49 -5.43
N PHE A 34 13.43 -1.93 -5.85
CA PHE A 34 12.85 -3.17 -5.34
C PHE A 34 12.28 -4.03 -6.47
N GLU A 35 12.29 -5.32 -6.20
CA GLU A 35 11.74 -6.35 -7.05
C GLU A 35 11.09 -7.41 -6.18
N ASN A 36 9.86 -7.76 -6.51
CA ASN A 36 9.11 -8.78 -5.80
C ASN A 36 8.52 -9.75 -6.82
N ILE A 37 8.67 -11.03 -6.59
CA ILE A 37 8.11 -12.08 -7.43
C ILE A 37 7.25 -12.97 -6.55
N ILE A 38 6.03 -13.25 -6.99
CA ILE A 38 5.08 -14.13 -6.30
C ILE A 38 4.70 -15.27 -7.23
N TRP A 39 4.80 -16.50 -6.71
CA TRP A 39 4.39 -17.69 -7.45
C TRP A 39 3.58 -18.65 -6.58
N ARG A 40 2.83 -19.52 -7.22
CA ARG A 40 2.06 -20.59 -6.55
C ARG A 40 2.87 -21.86 -6.43
N GLY A 41 2.62 -22.65 -5.36
CA GLY A 41 3.35 -23.87 -5.06
C GLY A 41 2.94 -25.07 -5.91
N SER A 42 1.83 -25.01 -6.64
CA SER A 42 1.39 -26.07 -7.54
C SER A 42 0.56 -25.54 -8.69
N ASP A 43 0.77 -26.10 -9.86
CA ASP A 43 -0.07 -25.93 -11.04
C ASP A 43 -0.69 -27.28 -11.41
N THR A 44 -1.67 -27.29 -12.33
CA THR A 44 -2.28 -28.51 -12.87
C THR A 44 -1.24 -29.49 -13.44
N ASN A 45 -0.10 -28.98 -13.88
CA ASN A 45 0.94 -29.76 -14.55
C ASN A 45 2.26 -29.90 -13.78
N GLN A 46 2.47 -29.12 -12.70
CA GLN A 46 3.75 -29.11 -11.96
C GLN A 46 3.55 -28.77 -10.49
N VAL A 47 4.25 -29.50 -9.63
CA VAL A 47 4.45 -29.09 -8.22
C VAL A 47 5.67 -28.20 -8.20
N ARG A 48 5.45 -26.89 -8.00
CA ARG A 48 6.52 -25.90 -7.82
C ARG A 48 6.65 -25.63 -6.33
N THR A 49 7.79 -25.97 -5.79
CA THR A 49 8.10 -25.65 -4.39
C THR A 49 8.99 -24.42 -4.33
N PHE A 50 10.12 -24.58 -3.74
CA PHE A 50 11.13 -23.54 -3.61
C PHE A 50 11.91 -23.39 -4.95
N GLU A 51 11.94 -22.17 -5.50
CA GLU A 51 12.66 -21.84 -6.74
C GLU A 51 14.04 -21.28 -6.43
N VAL A 52 15.08 -22.08 -6.66
CA VAL A 52 16.48 -21.68 -6.42
C VAL A 52 16.88 -20.46 -7.25
N ASN A 53 16.27 -20.30 -8.43
CA ASN A 53 16.56 -19.19 -9.34
C ASN A 53 16.20 -17.82 -8.76
N TYR A 54 15.19 -17.77 -7.88
CA TYR A 54 14.78 -16.54 -7.19
C TYR A 54 15.62 -16.20 -5.95
N LEU A 55 16.63 -17.03 -5.62
CA LEU A 55 17.66 -16.73 -4.63
C LEU A 55 18.78 -15.84 -5.17
N ASN A 56 18.83 -15.61 -6.48
CA ASN A 56 19.86 -14.75 -7.05
C ASN A 56 19.74 -13.33 -6.47
N PRO A 57 20.75 -12.82 -5.75
CA PRO A 57 20.67 -11.52 -5.09
C PRO A 57 20.79 -10.32 -6.06
N ILE A 58 21.03 -10.58 -7.35
CA ILE A 58 21.16 -9.53 -8.35
C ILE A 58 19.77 -9.05 -8.74
N ILE A 59 19.41 -7.87 -8.28
CA ILE A 59 18.12 -7.23 -8.57
C ILE A 59 17.94 -7.03 -10.08
N PHE A 60 16.73 -7.30 -10.58
CA PHE A 60 16.35 -7.28 -12.00
C PHE A 60 17.06 -8.32 -12.90
N PHE A 61 17.81 -9.23 -12.31
CA PHE A 61 18.39 -10.33 -13.06
C PHE A 61 17.32 -11.40 -13.35
N ARG A 62 16.58 -11.22 -14.44
CA ARG A 62 15.41 -12.02 -14.83
C ARG A 62 15.59 -12.95 -16.05
N PRO A 63 16.79 -13.43 -16.44
CA PRO A 63 16.88 -14.27 -17.63
C PRO A 63 15.98 -15.51 -17.55
N GLN A 64 15.63 -15.94 -16.36
CA GLN A 64 14.91 -17.17 -16.14
C GLN A 64 13.39 -17.04 -16.16
N GLU A 65 12.80 -15.90 -15.76
CA GLU A 65 11.37 -15.67 -15.88
C GLU A 65 10.93 -15.71 -17.35
N PHE A 66 11.70 -15.07 -18.24
CA PHE A 66 11.47 -15.11 -19.68
C PHE A 66 11.83 -16.47 -20.32
N ALA A 67 12.84 -17.15 -19.81
CA ALA A 67 13.30 -18.43 -20.36
C ALA A 67 12.42 -19.62 -19.95
N VAL A 68 11.77 -19.54 -18.79
CA VAL A 68 10.92 -20.62 -18.26
C VAL A 68 9.45 -20.45 -18.67
N GLY A 69 9.08 -19.30 -19.27
CA GLY A 69 7.68 -19.00 -19.65
C GLY A 69 6.75 -19.02 -18.44
N SER A 70 7.28 -18.64 -17.27
CA SER A 70 6.56 -18.71 -16.01
C SER A 70 5.52 -17.58 -15.90
N PRO A 71 4.28 -17.90 -15.58
CA PRO A 71 3.22 -16.91 -15.36
C PRO A 71 3.31 -16.30 -13.95
N ASP A 72 4.51 -16.07 -13.39
CA ASP A 72 4.70 -15.56 -12.05
C ASP A 72 4.40 -14.06 -11.99
N ASN A 73 3.84 -13.61 -10.87
CA ASN A 73 3.48 -12.23 -10.68
C ASN A 73 4.68 -11.42 -10.19
N SER A 74 5.13 -10.50 -11.00
CA SER A 74 6.29 -9.67 -10.76
C SER A 74 5.91 -8.21 -10.54
N PHE A 75 6.46 -7.61 -9.47
CA PHE A 75 6.26 -6.22 -9.12
C PHE A 75 7.59 -5.54 -8.85
N ILE A 76 7.91 -4.51 -9.63
CA ILE A 76 9.16 -3.77 -9.52
C ILE A 76 8.91 -2.32 -9.15
N GLY A 77 9.90 -1.67 -8.58
CA GLY A 77 9.74 -0.25 -8.28
C GLY A 77 10.97 0.48 -7.82
N LEU A 78 10.72 1.75 -7.60
CA LEU A 78 11.70 2.77 -7.23
C LEU A 78 11.24 3.50 -5.97
N ASN A 79 12.16 3.69 -5.02
CA ASN A 79 12.00 4.57 -3.87
C ASN A 79 12.95 5.74 -3.97
N LEU A 80 12.50 6.90 -3.54
CA LEU A 80 13.32 8.10 -3.41
C LEU A 80 13.08 8.74 -2.04
N ASN A 81 14.17 9.08 -1.36
CA ASN A 81 14.15 9.85 -0.12
C ASN A 81 15.16 10.99 -0.21
N ALA A 82 14.69 12.22 -0.05
CA ALA A 82 15.53 13.40 -0.05
C ALA A 82 15.30 14.23 1.22
N THR A 83 16.37 14.72 1.83
CA THR A 83 16.31 15.58 3.02
C THR A 83 16.82 16.97 2.65
N LEU A 84 15.96 17.97 2.71
CA LEU A 84 16.28 19.35 2.40
C LEU A 84 16.38 20.18 3.69
N PHE A 85 17.38 21.07 3.76
CA PHE A 85 17.59 22.00 4.87
C PHE A 85 17.56 21.35 6.26
N LYS A 86 17.86 20.04 6.36
CA LYS A 86 17.80 19.23 7.59
C LYS A 86 16.44 19.18 8.29
N LYS A 87 15.39 19.70 7.64
CA LYS A 87 14.04 19.82 8.23
C LYS A 87 12.92 19.29 7.36
N ILE A 88 13.11 19.25 6.06
CA ILE A 88 12.09 18.80 5.09
C ILE A 88 12.57 17.48 4.50
N LYS A 89 11.79 16.42 4.69
CA LYS A 89 11.99 15.13 4.04
C LYS A 89 10.96 14.96 2.94
N ILE A 90 11.40 14.81 1.71
CA ILE A 90 10.58 14.42 0.55
C ILE A 90 10.80 12.92 0.34
N TYR A 91 9.73 12.19 0.08
CA TYR A 91 9.80 10.78 -0.28
C TYR A 91 8.82 10.48 -1.40
N ALA A 92 9.20 9.56 -2.26
CA ALA A 92 8.36 9.07 -3.34
C ALA A 92 8.58 7.58 -3.56
N GLN A 93 7.56 6.91 -4.05
CA GLN A 93 7.62 5.52 -4.47
C GLN A 93 6.86 5.36 -5.77
N LEU A 94 7.43 4.60 -6.71
CA LEU A 94 6.77 4.14 -7.92
C LEU A 94 6.83 2.62 -7.93
N GLY A 95 5.69 1.97 -8.12
CA GLY A 95 5.58 0.54 -8.32
C GLY A 95 4.94 0.22 -9.67
N LEU A 96 5.50 -0.74 -10.36
CA LEU A 96 5.06 -1.21 -11.66
C LEU A 96 4.80 -2.71 -11.56
N ASP A 97 3.56 -3.12 -11.78
CA ASP A 97 3.14 -4.53 -11.81
C ASP A 97 3.27 -5.05 -13.26
N GLU A 98 2.52 -4.44 -14.18
CA GLU A 98 2.65 -4.62 -15.62
C GLU A 98 2.57 -3.25 -16.30
N PHE A 99 3.25 -3.09 -17.44
CA PHE A 99 3.10 -1.88 -18.23
C PHE A 99 3.56 -2.10 -19.67
N TYR A 100 2.94 -1.36 -20.60
CA TYR A 100 3.35 -1.28 -21.97
C TYR A 100 3.50 0.19 -22.37
N LEU A 101 4.73 0.62 -22.63
CA LEU A 101 5.06 2.03 -22.84
C LEU A 101 4.26 2.67 -24.00
N LYS A 102 3.98 1.92 -25.07
CA LYS A 102 3.17 2.38 -26.18
C LYS A 102 1.75 2.72 -25.74
N GLU A 103 1.14 1.91 -24.88
CA GLU A 103 -0.21 2.13 -24.36
C GLU A 103 -0.23 3.23 -23.30
N ILE A 104 0.86 3.42 -22.52
CA ILE A 104 0.99 4.58 -21.62
C ILE A 104 0.96 5.88 -22.45
N LYS A 105 1.75 5.96 -23.53
CA LYS A 105 1.80 7.12 -24.41
C LYS A 105 0.48 7.36 -25.14
N ALA A 106 -0.20 6.30 -25.55
CA ALA A 106 -1.50 6.39 -26.22
C ALA A 106 -2.62 6.89 -25.29
N ASN A 107 -2.46 6.77 -23.97
CA ASN A 107 -3.40 7.24 -22.93
C ASN A 107 -4.85 6.79 -23.14
N ARG A 108 -5.04 5.59 -23.69
CA ARG A 108 -6.37 5.00 -23.95
C ARG A 108 -6.96 4.27 -22.75
N GLY A 109 -6.28 4.25 -21.61
CA GLY A 109 -6.70 3.51 -20.43
C GLY A 109 -6.62 2.00 -20.64
N TRP A 110 -5.54 1.49 -21.22
CA TRP A 110 -5.34 0.04 -21.31
C TRP A 110 -5.18 -0.57 -19.91
N TRP A 111 -5.93 -1.64 -19.62
CA TRP A 111 -6.02 -2.27 -18.31
C TRP A 111 -4.68 -2.76 -17.76
N GLY A 112 -3.78 -3.24 -18.65
CA GLY A 112 -2.47 -3.79 -18.28
C GLY A 112 -1.43 -2.73 -17.88
N ASN A 113 -1.73 -1.43 -17.94
CA ASN A 113 -0.88 -0.40 -17.37
C ASN A 113 -1.11 -0.27 -15.86
N LYS A 114 -0.66 -1.27 -15.12
CA LYS A 114 -0.83 -1.43 -13.68
C LYS A 114 0.29 -0.73 -12.91
N GLN A 115 -0.03 0.38 -12.28
CA GLN A 115 0.94 1.28 -11.64
C GLN A 115 0.41 1.77 -10.30
N ALA A 116 1.33 1.91 -9.36
CA ALA A 116 1.09 2.53 -8.06
C ALA A 116 2.16 3.56 -7.78
N TRP A 117 1.79 4.71 -7.25
CA TRP A 117 2.75 5.73 -6.87
C TRP A 117 2.32 6.53 -5.66
N GLN A 118 3.31 6.96 -4.91
CA GLN A 118 3.20 7.75 -3.71
C GLN A 118 4.17 8.91 -3.79
N ILE A 119 3.76 10.07 -3.31
CA ILE A 119 4.63 11.21 -3.04
C ILE A 119 4.22 11.87 -1.74
N GLY A 120 5.19 12.22 -0.92
CA GLY A 120 4.92 12.88 0.34
C GLY A 120 6.06 13.75 0.82
N THR A 121 5.74 14.59 1.79
CA THR A 121 6.71 15.43 2.48
C THR A 121 6.44 15.47 3.99
N LYS A 122 7.51 15.54 4.78
CA LYS A 122 7.48 15.74 6.23
C LYS A 122 8.29 16.98 6.55
N TYR A 123 7.69 17.95 7.24
CA TYR A 123 8.34 19.18 7.67
C TYR A 123 8.45 19.19 9.20
N ILE A 124 9.67 19.10 9.70
CA ILE A 124 10.00 19.06 11.13
C ILE A 124 10.31 20.46 11.62
N ASN A 125 9.77 20.83 12.79
CA ASN A 125 9.78 22.19 13.31
C ASN A 125 9.26 23.19 12.27
N ALA A 126 8.11 22.84 11.70
CA ALA A 126 7.48 23.57 10.64
C ALA A 126 7.26 25.04 11.03
N LEU A 127 7.45 25.94 10.05
CA LEU A 127 7.31 27.39 10.25
C LEU A 127 8.16 27.96 11.40
N GLY A 128 9.25 27.28 11.77
CA GLY A 128 10.08 27.67 12.91
C GLY A 128 9.54 27.29 14.28
N ILE A 129 8.35 26.69 14.37
CA ILE A 129 7.71 26.31 15.63
C ILE A 129 8.31 24.98 16.12
N LYS A 130 9.05 25.03 17.24
CA LYS A 130 9.65 23.85 17.87
C LYS A 130 8.57 22.84 18.26
N GLY A 131 8.75 21.58 17.81
CA GLY A 131 7.83 20.47 18.10
C GLY A 131 6.65 20.35 17.14
N LEU A 132 6.45 21.30 16.19
CA LEU A 132 5.44 21.19 15.15
C LEU A 132 5.99 20.34 14.00
N LYS A 133 5.24 19.28 13.62
CA LYS A 133 5.51 18.43 12.46
C LYS A 133 4.29 18.44 11.55
N ILE A 134 4.51 18.63 10.27
CA ILE A 134 3.48 18.57 9.23
C ILE A 134 3.89 17.52 8.23
N GLN A 135 2.97 16.66 7.85
CA GLN A 135 3.15 15.69 6.77
C GLN A 135 1.97 15.79 5.82
N VAL A 136 2.26 15.78 4.55
CA VAL A 136 1.27 15.60 3.48
C VAL A 136 1.73 14.48 2.57
N GLU A 137 0.78 13.71 2.06
CA GLU A 137 1.05 12.55 1.23
C GLU A 137 -0.07 12.36 0.22
N TYR A 138 0.27 11.97 -0.98
CA TYR A 138 -0.64 11.57 -2.03
C TYR A 138 -0.28 10.18 -2.53
N ASN A 139 -1.30 9.32 -2.64
CA ASN A 139 -1.21 7.97 -3.14
C ASN A 139 -2.19 7.80 -4.31
N GLU A 140 -1.76 7.13 -5.35
CA GLU A 140 -2.63 6.69 -6.43
C GLU A 140 -2.25 5.29 -6.89
N VAL A 141 -3.26 4.44 -7.01
CA VAL A 141 -3.11 3.08 -7.53
C VAL A 141 -4.11 2.89 -8.66
N LYS A 142 -3.59 2.55 -9.85
CA LYS A 142 -4.42 2.30 -11.02
C LYS A 142 -5.29 1.05 -10.88
N PRO A 143 -6.38 0.94 -11.65
CA PRO A 143 -7.20 -0.27 -11.69
C PRO A 143 -6.36 -1.51 -12.00
N TYR A 144 -6.75 -2.66 -11.42
CA TYR A 144 -6.12 -3.98 -11.61
C TYR A 144 -4.69 -4.12 -11.10
N THR A 145 -4.04 -3.06 -10.61
CA THR A 145 -2.72 -3.16 -9.97
C THR A 145 -2.81 -4.14 -8.79
N TYR A 146 -1.79 -4.97 -8.61
CA TYR A 146 -1.70 -6.04 -7.61
C TYR A 146 -2.56 -7.27 -7.91
N THR A 147 -3.36 -7.28 -9.00
CA THR A 147 -4.13 -8.45 -9.42
C THR A 147 -3.31 -9.35 -10.33
N HIS A 148 -3.71 -10.62 -10.44
CA HIS A 148 -3.13 -11.58 -11.37
C HIS A 148 -4.22 -12.40 -12.06
N SER A 149 -3.90 -13.02 -13.22
CA SER A 149 -4.83 -13.94 -13.90
C SER A 149 -5.22 -15.10 -12.98
N VAL A 150 -4.27 -15.62 -12.23
CA VAL A 150 -4.48 -16.61 -11.17
C VAL A 150 -4.55 -15.89 -9.83
N VAL A 151 -5.72 -15.89 -9.19
CA VAL A 151 -5.96 -15.14 -7.95
C VAL A 151 -4.97 -15.46 -6.83
N SER A 152 -4.52 -16.70 -6.73
CA SER A 152 -3.53 -17.10 -5.72
C SER A 152 -2.14 -16.46 -5.92
N GLN A 153 -1.88 -15.85 -7.08
CA GLN A 153 -0.63 -15.12 -7.37
C GLN A 153 -0.76 -13.60 -7.27
N ASN A 154 -1.89 -13.07 -6.79
CA ASN A 154 -2.04 -11.65 -6.53
C ASN A 154 -1.05 -11.15 -5.47
N TYR A 155 -0.80 -9.84 -5.42
CA TYR A 155 0.09 -9.21 -4.44
C TYR A 155 -0.58 -9.04 -3.08
N ALA A 156 -0.96 -10.17 -2.48
CA ALA A 156 -1.65 -10.26 -1.18
C ALA A 156 -1.20 -11.51 -0.41
N HIS A 157 -1.38 -11.50 0.91
CA HIS A 157 -1.10 -12.63 1.80
C HIS A 157 -2.13 -12.70 2.93
N TYR A 158 -2.64 -13.89 3.29
CA TYR A 158 -3.68 -14.10 4.29
C TYR A 158 -4.91 -13.17 4.16
N GLY A 159 -5.36 -12.94 2.91
CA GLY A 159 -6.50 -12.06 2.65
C GLY A 159 -6.23 -10.57 2.85
N MET A 160 -4.98 -10.17 3.00
CA MET A 160 -4.57 -8.76 3.12
C MET A 160 -3.66 -8.34 1.96
N PRO A 161 -3.83 -7.14 1.38
CA PRO A 161 -2.89 -6.57 0.44
C PRO A 161 -1.48 -6.45 1.03
N LEU A 162 -0.45 -6.79 0.26
CA LEU A 162 0.95 -6.58 0.67
C LEU A 162 1.42 -5.14 0.48
N ALA A 163 0.70 -4.37 -0.36
CA ALA A 163 0.99 -2.96 -0.57
C ALA A 163 -0.03 -2.08 0.18
N HIS A 164 -0.94 -1.44 -0.53
CA HIS A 164 -1.87 -0.47 0.07
C HIS A 164 -3.15 -1.16 0.59
N PRO A 165 -3.61 -0.84 1.83
CA PRO A 165 -4.80 -1.48 2.42
C PRO A 165 -6.10 -1.31 1.61
N LEU A 166 -6.21 -0.23 0.81
CA LEU A 166 -7.37 0.03 -0.05
C LEU A 166 -7.39 -0.84 -1.32
N GLY A 167 -6.34 -1.63 -1.58
CA GLY A 167 -6.19 -2.40 -2.81
C GLY A 167 -5.78 -1.52 -3.99
N ALA A 168 -6.59 -1.46 -5.04
CA ALA A 168 -6.31 -0.69 -6.24
C ALA A 168 -7.45 0.27 -6.61
N ASN A 169 -7.34 0.96 -7.76
CA ASN A 169 -8.37 1.85 -8.32
C ASN A 169 -8.79 2.98 -7.36
N PHE A 170 -7.82 3.66 -6.74
CA PHE A 170 -8.09 4.76 -5.81
C PHE A 170 -7.08 5.91 -5.95
N LYS A 171 -7.49 7.07 -5.43
CA LYS A 171 -6.67 8.24 -5.12
C LYS A 171 -6.84 8.58 -3.65
N GLU A 172 -5.77 8.87 -2.97
CA GLU A 172 -5.77 9.20 -1.55
C GLU A 172 -4.90 10.41 -1.27
N PHE A 173 -5.39 11.28 -0.41
CA PHE A 173 -4.63 12.40 0.15
C PHE A 173 -4.64 12.29 1.67
N ILE A 174 -3.47 12.38 2.30
CA ILE A 174 -3.30 12.32 3.75
C ILE A 174 -2.62 13.60 4.22
N GLY A 175 -3.19 14.23 5.25
CA GLY A 175 -2.60 15.32 6.00
C GLY A 175 -2.41 14.95 7.45
N ILE A 176 -1.23 15.20 8.03
CA ILE A 176 -0.97 14.97 9.45
C ILE A 176 -0.32 16.21 10.02
N VAL A 177 -0.89 16.70 11.11
CA VAL A 177 -0.30 17.76 11.93
C VAL A 177 -0.09 17.23 13.33
N ASN A 178 1.14 17.29 13.81
CA ASN A 178 1.51 16.85 15.15
C ASN A 178 2.27 17.97 15.84
N TYR A 179 1.76 18.42 17.00
CA TYR A 179 2.40 19.43 17.81
C TYR A 179 2.68 18.89 19.21
N ARG A 180 3.96 18.91 19.59
CA ARG A 180 4.41 18.47 20.91
C ARG A 180 5.08 19.59 21.67
N LYS A 181 4.55 19.87 22.87
CA LYS A 181 5.15 20.82 23.81
C LYS A 181 5.17 20.20 25.21
N ASN A 182 6.35 20.07 25.79
CA ASN A 182 6.58 19.41 27.07
C ASN A 182 6.01 17.98 27.09
N LYS A 183 5.03 17.70 27.95
CA LYS A 183 4.37 16.40 28.09
C LYS A 183 3.10 16.26 27.24
N TRP A 184 2.66 17.33 26.57
CA TRP A 184 1.45 17.33 25.76
C TRP A 184 1.76 17.10 24.29
N GLU A 185 0.92 16.33 23.63
CA GLU A 185 0.96 16.10 22.19
C GLU A 185 -0.46 16.23 21.63
N LEU A 186 -0.61 17.07 20.62
CA LEU A 186 -1.82 17.25 19.83
C LEU A 186 -1.56 16.67 18.45
N LYS A 187 -2.44 15.79 17.97
CA LYS A 187 -2.37 15.23 16.64
C LYS A 187 -3.70 15.41 15.92
N TRP A 188 -3.61 15.90 14.69
CA TRP A 188 -4.68 15.78 13.71
C TRP A 188 -4.19 14.95 12.54
N GLN A 189 -5.07 14.07 12.01
CA GLN A 189 -4.86 13.32 10.79
C GLN A 189 -6.14 13.39 9.97
N GLY A 190 -6.02 13.97 8.77
CA GLY A 190 -7.08 13.98 7.76
C GLY A 190 -6.75 13.04 6.63
N GLN A 191 -7.75 12.35 6.10
CA GLN A 191 -7.64 11.45 4.97
C GLN A 191 -8.82 11.70 4.04
N TYR A 192 -8.52 11.90 2.76
CA TYR A 192 -9.50 12.04 1.70
C TYR A 192 -9.23 10.99 0.63
N VAL A 193 -10.17 10.11 0.38
CA VAL A 193 -10.03 8.98 -0.54
C VAL A 193 -11.13 9.02 -1.57
N ILE A 194 -10.77 8.81 -2.82
CA ILE A 194 -11.69 8.51 -3.92
C ILE A 194 -11.43 7.08 -4.37
N LEU A 195 -12.43 6.23 -4.24
CA LEU A 195 -12.38 4.82 -4.64
C LEU A 195 -13.32 4.59 -5.83
N GLY A 196 -12.89 3.76 -6.76
CA GLY A 196 -13.79 3.18 -7.74
C GLY A 196 -14.15 1.76 -7.32
N LYS A 197 -15.41 1.51 -6.94
CA LYS A 197 -15.88 0.20 -6.46
C LYS A 197 -16.68 -0.54 -7.54
N ASP A 198 -16.74 -1.85 -7.41
CA ASP A 198 -17.64 -2.67 -8.23
C ASP A 198 -19.10 -2.29 -7.95
N SER A 199 -19.89 -2.14 -9.00
CA SER A 199 -21.32 -1.79 -8.89
C SER A 199 -22.21 -3.00 -8.61
N SER A 200 -21.71 -4.21 -8.88
CA SER A 200 -22.40 -5.48 -8.66
C SER A 200 -21.40 -6.61 -8.48
N ALA A 201 -21.86 -7.79 -8.06
CA ALA A 201 -21.02 -8.99 -7.91
C ALA A 201 -20.38 -9.48 -9.23
N ASN A 202 -20.96 -9.10 -10.37
CA ASN A 202 -20.48 -9.47 -11.71
C ASN A 202 -19.60 -8.38 -12.34
N SER A 203 -19.35 -7.28 -11.64
CA SER A 203 -18.48 -6.20 -12.10
C SER A 203 -17.08 -6.40 -11.56
N ASN A 204 -16.08 -6.11 -12.38
CA ASN A 204 -14.69 -6.05 -11.95
C ASN A 204 -14.05 -4.79 -12.56
N VAL A 205 -14.01 -3.73 -11.78
CA VAL A 205 -13.40 -2.44 -12.16
C VAL A 205 -11.96 -2.33 -11.64
N GLY A 206 -11.40 -3.43 -11.11
CA GLY A 206 -10.00 -3.52 -10.69
C GLY A 206 -9.68 -2.90 -9.34
N GLN A 207 -10.66 -2.71 -8.45
CA GLN A 207 -10.43 -2.27 -7.07
C GLN A 207 -10.11 -3.47 -6.17
N ASN A 208 -10.87 -4.54 -6.30
CA ASN A 208 -10.72 -5.75 -5.51
C ASN A 208 -9.58 -6.61 -6.05
N ILE A 209 -8.43 -6.57 -5.40
CA ILE A 209 -7.24 -7.30 -5.81
C ILE A 209 -7.36 -8.82 -5.65
N PHE A 210 -8.44 -9.32 -5.06
CA PHE A 210 -8.76 -10.75 -4.93
C PHE A 210 -9.62 -11.28 -6.09
N LEU A 211 -9.89 -10.44 -7.10
CA LEU A 211 -10.48 -10.85 -8.36
C LEU A 211 -9.42 -10.99 -9.44
N SER A 212 -9.61 -11.99 -10.33
CA SER A 212 -8.74 -12.13 -11.50
C SER A 212 -8.98 -10.99 -12.48
N TYR A 213 -7.91 -10.41 -13.04
CA TYR A 213 -8.04 -9.42 -14.11
C TYR A 213 -8.63 -10.00 -15.42
N VAL A 214 -8.71 -11.31 -15.53
CA VAL A 214 -9.38 -11.97 -16.68
C VAL A 214 -10.86 -11.62 -16.74
N THR A 215 -11.50 -11.37 -15.59
CA THR A 215 -12.90 -10.96 -15.49
C THR A 215 -13.10 -9.45 -15.59
N ARG A 216 -12.12 -8.69 -16.07
CA ARG A 216 -12.22 -7.23 -16.24
C ARG A 216 -13.39 -6.82 -17.15
N ASN A 217 -13.95 -5.67 -16.88
CA ASN A 217 -15.09 -5.16 -17.64
C ASN A 217 -14.71 -4.75 -19.06
N SER A 218 -13.49 -4.23 -19.29
CA SER A 218 -13.04 -3.75 -20.61
C SER A 218 -11.53 -3.76 -20.77
N GLU A 219 -11.07 -3.81 -22.04
CA GLU A 219 -9.65 -3.71 -22.40
C GLU A 219 -9.13 -2.29 -22.28
N TYR A 220 -9.94 -1.29 -22.64
CA TYR A 220 -9.60 0.12 -22.68
C TYR A 220 -10.58 0.95 -21.87
N GLY A 221 -10.25 2.22 -21.64
CA GLY A 221 -11.10 3.11 -20.84
C GLY A 221 -10.94 2.92 -19.34
N ASN A 222 -9.88 2.21 -18.91
CA ASN A 222 -9.62 1.97 -17.49
C ASN A 222 -8.81 3.12 -16.90
N PHE A 223 -9.50 4.00 -16.17
CA PHE A 223 -8.89 5.13 -15.49
C PHE A 223 -9.10 5.03 -13.98
N THR A 224 -8.16 5.60 -13.21
CA THR A 224 -8.23 5.56 -11.74
C THR A 224 -9.54 6.13 -11.22
N THR A 225 -10.16 5.43 -10.26
CA THR A 225 -11.49 5.71 -9.66
C THR A 225 -12.68 5.41 -10.56
N GLN A 226 -12.54 4.49 -11.53
CA GLN A 226 -13.64 3.99 -12.37
C GLN A 226 -14.64 3.14 -11.59
N GLY A 227 -15.84 2.97 -12.14
CA GLY A 227 -16.95 2.21 -11.53
C GLY A 227 -17.78 3.05 -10.59
N LEU A 228 -18.33 2.45 -9.52
CA LEU A 228 -19.11 3.15 -8.51
C LEU A 228 -18.18 4.03 -7.66
N LYS A 229 -18.17 5.35 -7.96
CA LYS A 229 -17.31 6.30 -7.26
C LYS A 229 -17.76 6.45 -5.80
N SER A 230 -16.84 6.17 -4.87
CA SER A 230 -17.03 6.32 -3.43
C SER A 230 -15.98 7.30 -2.87
N ILE A 231 -16.43 8.28 -2.10
CA ILE A 231 -15.59 9.27 -1.44
C ILE A 231 -15.59 8.97 0.04
N VAL A 232 -14.41 8.79 0.62
CA VAL A 232 -14.23 8.60 2.06
C VAL A 232 -13.45 9.79 2.62
N ILE A 233 -14.00 10.41 3.66
CA ILE A 233 -13.33 11.47 4.43
C ILE A 233 -13.20 10.96 5.86
N GLN A 234 -11.98 10.93 6.37
CA GLN A 234 -11.74 10.59 7.76
C GLN A 234 -10.92 11.69 8.42
N ASN A 235 -11.37 12.13 9.59
CA ASN A 235 -10.63 13.05 10.45
C ASN A 235 -10.44 12.39 11.81
N GLN A 236 -9.21 12.45 12.31
CA GLN A 236 -8.86 12.01 13.65
C GLN A 236 -8.21 13.17 14.39
N PHE A 237 -8.75 13.48 15.55
CA PHE A 237 -8.17 14.42 16.52
C PHE A 237 -7.76 13.64 17.76
N GLN A 238 -6.58 13.92 18.28
CA GLN A 238 -6.04 13.23 19.44
C GLN A 238 -5.26 14.19 20.32
N ILE A 239 -5.48 14.11 21.62
CA ILE A 239 -4.67 14.74 22.65
C ILE A 239 -4.03 13.64 23.51
N SER A 240 -2.74 13.79 23.79
CA SER A 240 -1.99 12.83 24.61
C SER A 240 -1.20 13.55 25.69
N TYR A 241 -1.16 12.96 26.88
CA TYR A 241 -0.33 13.42 27.99
C TYR A 241 0.71 12.34 28.35
N LEU A 242 1.99 12.70 28.21
CA LEU A 242 3.11 11.80 28.49
C LEU A 242 3.41 11.79 30.00
N MET A 243 3.03 10.73 30.69
CA MET A 243 3.21 10.56 32.11
C MET A 243 4.65 10.18 32.46
N VAL A 244 5.15 9.08 31.87
CA VAL A 244 6.49 8.56 32.12
C VAL A 244 7.29 8.52 30.81
N PRO A 245 8.20 9.49 30.56
CA PRO A 245 8.97 9.59 29.31
C PRO A 245 9.79 8.35 28.98
N LYS A 246 10.42 7.75 29.99
CA LYS A 246 11.29 6.56 29.82
C LYS A 246 10.55 5.34 29.26
N LEU A 247 9.28 5.18 29.60
CA LEU A 247 8.41 4.08 29.16
C LEU A 247 7.49 4.50 28.01
N ASN A 248 7.61 5.73 27.52
CA ASN A 248 6.65 6.33 26.59
C ASN A 248 5.19 6.15 27.06
N MET A 249 5.01 6.10 28.39
CA MET A 249 3.71 5.87 29.01
C MET A 249 2.87 7.13 28.89
N ARG A 250 1.70 7.02 28.26
CA ARG A 250 0.83 8.14 27.97
C ARG A 250 -0.64 7.80 28.08
N PHE A 251 -1.42 8.78 28.46
CA PHE A 251 -2.87 8.76 28.36
C PHE A 251 -3.28 9.49 27.10
N GLU A 252 -4.23 8.94 26.36
CA GLU A 252 -4.71 9.50 25.08
C GLU A 252 -6.23 9.58 25.09
N LEU A 253 -6.74 10.71 24.59
CA LEU A 253 -8.15 10.89 24.23
C LEU A 253 -8.22 11.25 22.77
N GLY A 254 -9.19 10.70 22.06
CA GLY A 254 -9.34 11.03 20.64
C GLY A 254 -10.75 10.84 20.13
N LEU A 255 -10.98 11.54 19.02
CA LEU A 255 -12.19 11.47 18.20
C LEU A 255 -11.80 11.09 16.78
N ILE A 256 -12.46 10.09 16.22
CA ILE A 256 -12.39 9.77 14.82
C ILE A 256 -13.77 9.99 14.23
N HIS A 257 -13.84 10.71 13.13
CA HIS A 257 -15.06 10.88 12.34
C HIS A 257 -14.78 10.42 10.92
N ARG A 258 -15.53 9.42 10.44
CA ARG A 258 -15.43 8.88 9.10
C ARG A 258 -16.77 9.02 8.39
N SER A 259 -16.72 9.65 7.22
CA SER A 259 -17.86 9.79 6.31
C SER A 259 -17.53 9.06 5.02
N GLU A 260 -18.48 8.26 4.52
CA GLU A 260 -18.40 7.62 3.22
C GLU A 260 -19.64 7.93 2.42
N LYS A 261 -19.45 8.45 1.21
CA LYS A 261 -20.53 8.77 0.26
C LYS A 261 -20.21 8.17 -1.09
N ASN A 262 -21.18 7.54 -1.73
CA ASN A 262 -21.01 7.03 -3.08
C ASN A 262 -21.96 7.67 -4.10
N SER A 263 -21.70 7.44 -5.37
CA SER A 263 -22.47 8.01 -6.48
C SER A 263 -23.90 7.43 -6.62
N SER A 264 -24.22 6.35 -5.89
CA SER A 264 -25.61 5.82 -5.82
C SER A 264 -26.48 6.45 -4.74
N GLY A 265 -25.94 7.45 -4.00
CA GLY A 265 -26.67 8.12 -2.93
C GLY A 265 -26.48 7.52 -1.53
N TYR A 266 -25.72 6.43 -1.41
CA TYR A 266 -25.39 5.86 -0.10
C TYR A 266 -24.48 6.79 0.71
N THR A 267 -24.82 7.00 1.98
CA THR A 267 -24.03 7.77 2.94
C THR A 267 -23.90 6.99 4.25
N LEU A 268 -22.69 6.90 4.77
CA LEU A 268 -22.37 6.30 6.07
C LEU A 268 -21.53 7.28 6.87
N GLU A 269 -21.99 7.61 8.07
CA GLU A 269 -21.26 8.42 9.04
C GLU A 269 -20.90 7.56 10.26
N SER A 270 -19.65 7.61 10.69
CA SER A 270 -19.15 6.79 11.80
C SER A 270 -18.29 7.63 12.73
N PRO A 271 -18.88 8.29 13.74
CA PRO A 271 -18.11 8.91 14.81
C PRO A 271 -17.65 7.87 15.83
N PHE A 272 -16.40 8.00 16.31
CA PHE A 272 -15.82 7.11 17.31
C PHE A 272 -14.98 7.90 18.30
N LEU A 273 -15.33 7.82 19.59
CA LEU A 273 -14.57 8.38 20.69
C LEU A 273 -13.75 7.28 21.37
N PHE A 274 -12.53 7.58 21.74
CA PHE A 274 -11.71 6.65 22.49
C PHE A 274 -10.90 7.31 23.59
N ALA A 275 -10.66 6.55 24.66
CA ALA A 275 -9.66 6.81 25.68
C ALA A 275 -8.70 5.63 25.72
N ALA A 276 -7.39 5.89 25.79
CA ALA A 276 -6.39 4.84 25.77
C ALA A 276 -5.25 5.15 26.74
N PHE A 277 -4.77 4.09 27.39
CA PHE A 277 -3.53 4.11 28.12
C PHE A 277 -2.50 3.31 27.33
N LYS A 278 -1.40 3.94 26.92
CA LYS A 278 -0.38 3.34 26.07
C LYS A 278 0.98 3.40 26.73
N THR A 279 1.75 2.34 26.54
CA THR A 279 3.16 2.30 26.89
C THR A 279 3.93 1.56 25.78
N SER A 280 5.20 1.88 25.62
CA SER A 280 6.10 1.16 24.75
C SER A 280 7.07 0.38 25.61
N PHE A 281 6.94 -0.94 25.63
CA PHE A 281 7.97 -1.80 26.21
C PHE A 281 9.14 -1.86 25.22
N TRP A 282 10.34 -1.64 25.72
CA TRP A 282 11.53 -1.89 24.92
C TRP A 282 11.68 -3.39 24.73
N ASN A 283 11.58 -3.83 23.49
CA ASN A 283 12.15 -5.12 23.15
C ASN A 283 13.68 -4.95 23.18
N SER A 284 14.29 -5.32 24.30
CA SER A 284 15.75 -5.46 24.30
C SER A 284 16.06 -6.75 23.54
N TYR A 285 16.38 -6.63 22.25
CA TYR A 285 17.09 -7.68 21.56
C TYR A 285 18.48 -7.76 22.22
N ARG A 286 18.73 -8.82 22.91
CA ARG A 286 20.09 -9.18 23.30
C ARG A 286 20.59 -10.04 22.17
N ASP A 287 21.42 -9.45 21.32
CA ASP A 287 22.28 -10.22 20.43
C ASP A 287 23.29 -10.95 21.31
N PHE A 288 23.31 -12.26 21.21
CA PHE A 288 24.26 -13.11 21.89
C PHE A 288 25.55 -13.17 21.09
#